data_46180aa415142ecbe46ad8b62a02b463
#
_entry.id   46180aa415142ecbe46ad8b62a02b463
#
_cell.length_a   1.000
_cell.length_b   1.000
_cell.length_c   1.000
_cell.angle_alpha   90.00
_cell.angle_beta   90.00
_cell.angle_gamma   90.00
#
_symmetry.space_group_name_H-M   'P 1'
#
loop_
_entity.id
_entity.type
_entity.pdbx_description
1 polymer ?
#
loop_
_entity_poly.entity_id
_entity_poly.type
_entity_poly.pdbx_seq_one_letter_code
_entity_poly.pdbx_strand_id
1 'polypeptide(L)'
;MVIYDYLAAPALLAHASPETEMIYVGKKGGDHTLPQGGINQLIIDKARQGLVVARLKGGDPYIFGRGGEEAEELVAAGIPFEVVPGVTSAIAGAAYAGIPLTHRDYTSTLAFVTGHEDPTKTSSSIDWKALATGIGTLVFFMGIKNLPLIAEQLQGNGMDPKTPVALVRWGTTTRQKTVSGTLATIVDTARQAGMKAPALIVVGKVVHLRDRLQWFETRPLFGRTVIVTRARAQASDLVERLTELGANCLEYPTIEVVPPADYALLDDAIKNLSTYDWLIFTSVNGVAHFFERLFALGKDVRALHHVRTAVIGPATAERLRQQGLRSDIVPASYRAESVVEAFAAEPVAGQRILLPRAAEARPILPDELRRMGATVDEIATYPTRPGTDGARDLVADLENGRVDMVTFT
;
A
#
# COMPACT_ATOMS: atom_id res chain seq x y z
N MET A 1 12.11 2.34 -18.28
CA MET A 1 12.53 3.32 -17.25
C MET A 1 11.32 4.08 -16.72
N VAL A 2 11.38 4.67 -15.50
CA VAL A 2 10.30 5.48 -14.92
C VAL A 2 10.83 6.87 -14.57
N ILE A 3 10.13 7.91 -15.06
CA ILE A 3 10.39 9.32 -14.70
C ILE A 3 9.22 9.80 -13.85
N TYR A 4 9.46 10.25 -12.62
CA TYR A 4 8.42 10.57 -11.64
C TYR A 4 8.71 11.83 -10.83
N ASP A 5 7.67 12.40 -10.20
CA ASP A 5 7.75 13.59 -9.37
C ASP A 5 7.20 13.38 -7.96
N TYR A 6 7.23 14.44 -7.14
CA TYR A 6 6.83 14.41 -5.73
C TYR A 6 5.37 13.99 -5.47
N LEU A 7 4.46 14.21 -6.43
CA LEU A 7 3.04 13.88 -6.25
C LEU A 7 2.71 12.44 -6.64
N ALA A 8 3.64 11.72 -7.27
CA ALA A 8 3.51 10.29 -7.51
C ALA A 8 3.70 9.53 -6.19
N ALA A 9 2.74 8.67 -5.83
CA ALA A 9 2.82 7.91 -4.59
C ALA A 9 4.01 6.91 -4.63
N PRO A 10 4.91 6.90 -3.63
CA PRO A 10 6.07 6.00 -3.63
C PRO A 10 5.71 4.52 -3.76
N ALA A 11 4.56 4.10 -3.23
CA ALA A 11 4.07 2.73 -3.34
C ALA A 11 3.90 2.27 -4.80
N LEU A 12 3.62 3.18 -5.73
CA LEU A 12 3.50 2.85 -7.16
C LEU A 12 4.84 2.46 -7.79
N LEU A 13 5.95 2.96 -7.25
CA LEU A 13 7.30 2.62 -7.74
C LEU A 13 7.67 1.16 -7.48
N ALA A 14 7.06 0.54 -6.47
CA ALA A 14 7.28 -0.87 -6.15
C ALA A 14 6.74 -1.85 -7.22
N HIS A 15 5.89 -1.39 -8.13
CA HIS A 15 5.41 -2.19 -9.26
C HIS A 15 6.41 -2.25 -10.43
N ALA A 16 7.45 -1.43 -10.41
CA ALA A 16 8.48 -1.50 -11.43
C ALA A 16 9.45 -2.66 -11.15
N SER A 17 9.99 -3.26 -12.23
CA SER A 17 11.04 -4.27 -12.10
C SER A 17 12.25 -3.71 -11.34
N PRO A 18 12.95 -4.52 -10.52
CA PRO A 18 14.16 -4.08 -9.80
C PRO A 18 15.25 -3.49 -10.71
N GLU A 19 15.28 -3.88 -11.98
CA GLU A 19 16.25 -3.40 -12.97
C GLU A 19 15.80 -2.09 -13.64
N THR A 20 14.62 -1.58 -13.32
CA THR A 20 14.08 -0.37 -13.94
C THR A 20 14.80 0.87 -13.44
N GLU A 21 15.40 1.63 -14.36
CA GLU A 21 16.00 2.93 -14.05
C GLU A 21 14.91 3.91 -13.59
N MET A 22 15.10 4.51 -12.41
CA MET A 22 14.17 5.44 -11.77
C MET A 22 14.78 6.84 -11.77
N ILE A 23 14.11 7.82 -12.41
CA ILE A 23 14.57 9.22 -12.45
C ILE A 23 13.55 10.11 -11.74
N TYR A 24 13.96 10.74 -10.64
CA TYR A 24 13.17 11.73 -9.95
C TYR A 24 13.38 13.12 -10.55
N VAL A 25 12.29 13.77 -10.96
CA VAL A 25 12.31 15.10 -11.58
C VAL A 25 11.54 16.17 -10.76
N GLY A 26 11.07 15.81 -9.57
CA GLY A 26 10.34 16.71 -8.68
C GLY A 26 11.24 17.66 -7.89
N LYS A 27 10.63 18.69 -7.26
CA LYS A 27 11.34 19.61 -6.36
C LYS A 27 11.73 18.90 -5.07
N LYS A 28 13.02 18.78 -4.79
CA LYS A 28 13.53 18.36 -3.48
C LYS A 28 14.26 19.54 -2.86
N GLY A 29 13.82 20.00 -1.69
CA GLY A 29 14.31 21.13 -0.90
C GLY A 29 15.70 21.67 -1.22
N GLY A 30 15.79 22.59 -2.17
CA GLY A 30 17.02 23.34 -2.45
C GLY A 30 17.83 22.94 -3.68
N ASP A 31 17.65 21.74 -4.22
CA ASP A 31 18.37 21.29 -5.41
C ASP A 31 17.62 21.53 -6.72
N HIS A 32 18.41 21.76 -7.79
CA HIS A 32 17.96 22.16 -9.12
C HIS A 32 16.84 21.26 -9.66
N THR A 33 15.63 21.79 -9.63
CA THR A 33 14.49 21.20 -10.34
C THR A 33 14.70 21.37 -11.82
N LEU A 34 14.59 20.31 -12.60
CA LEU A 34 14.53 20.45 -14.05
C LEU A 34 13.29 21.31 -14.40
N PRO A 35 13.45 22.40 -15.17
CA PRO A 35 12.31 23.13 -15.72
C PRO A 35 11.51 22.20 -16.64
N GLN A 36 10.25 22.51 -16.93
CA GLN A 36 9.40 21.64 -17.74
C GLN A 36 10.05 21.27 -19.08
N GLY A 37 10.67 22.24 -19.78
CA GLY A 37 11.41 21.94 -21.00
C GLY A 37 12.55 20.93 -20.81
N GLY A 38 13.22 20.96 -19.66
CA GLY A 38 14.25 19.97 -19.33
C GLY A 38 13.66 18.57 -19.09
N ILE A 39 12.47 18.48 -18.49
CA ILE A 39 11.75 17.21 -18.33
C ILE A 39 11.34 16.67 -19.71
N ASN A 40 10.76 17.51 -20.57
CA ASN A 40 10.36 17.14 -21.93
C ASN A 40 11.57 16.62 -22.72
N GLN A 41 12.69 17.36 -22.68
CA GLN A 41 13.92 16.94 -23.36
C GLN A 41 14.46 15.62 -22.83
N LEU A 42 14.44 15.41 -21.49
CA LEU A 42 14.85 14.14 -20.88
C LEU A 42 14.02 12.96 -21.39
N ILE A 43 12.70 13.12 -21.47
CA ILE A 43 11.79 12.07 -21.99
C ILE A 43 12.14 11.75 -23.45
N ILE A 44 12.32 12.80 -24.27
CA ILE A 44 12.69 12.68 -25.69
C ILE A 44 14.03 11.96 -25.86
N ASP A 45 15.04 12.37 -25.11
CA ASP A 45 16.40 11.80 -25.23
C ASP A 45 16.42 10.32 -24.85
N LYS A 46 15.69 9.95 -23.81
CA LYS A 46 15.59 8.56 -23.37
C LYS A 46 14.78 7.70 -24.35
N ALA A 47 13.71 8.23 -24.92
CA ALA A 47 12.93 7.54 -25.95
C ALA A 47 13.76 7.33 -27.25
N ARG A 48 14.56 8.30 -27.66
CA ARG A 48 15.48 8.19 -28.80
C ARG A 48 16.59 7.14 -28.61
N GLN A 49 16.91 6.80 -27.36
CA GLN A 49 17.81 5.68 -27.02
C GLN A 49 17.13 4.31 -27.16
N GLY A 50 15.87 4.25 -27.63
CA GLY A 50 15.10 3.03 -27.77
C GLY A 50 14.47 2.51 -26.47
N LEU A 51 14.44 3.33 -25.41
CA LEU A 51 13.86 2.96 -24.12
C LEU A 51 12.35 3.21 -24.10
N VAL A 52 11.61 2.28 -23.48
CA VAL A 52 10.22 2.55 -23.09
C VAL A 52 10.23 3.42 -21.84
N VAL A 53 9.70 4.63 -21.93
CA VAL A 53 9.68 5.64 -20.87
C VAL A 53 8.29 5.74 -20.28
N ALA A 54 8.12 5.39 -19.02
CA ALA A 54 6.91 5.63 -18.25
C ALA A 54 7.03 6.96 -17.48
N ARG A 55 6.27 7.97 -17.88
CA ARG A 55 6.15 9.24 -17.13
C ARG A 55 5.05 9.09 -16.06
N LEU A 56 5.44 8.76 -14.84
CA LEU A 56 4.50 8.61 -13.72
C LEU A 56 4.15 9.97 -13.11
N LYS A 57 2.84 10.25 -13.03
CA LYS A 57 2.29 11.52 -12.52
C LYS A 57 1.26 11.24 -11.42
N GLY A 58 1.07 12.20 -10.52
CA GLY A 58 0.00 12.15 -9.51
C GLY A 58 -1.34 12.58 -10.12
N GLY A 59 -2.33 11.70 -10.13
CA GLY A 59 -3.66 11.96 -10.71
C GLY A 59 -3.72 11.74 -12.22
N ASP A 60 -4.57 12.50 -12.91
CA ASP A 60 -4.70 12.43 -14.36
C ASP A 60 -3.64 13.32 -15.05
N PRO A 61 -2.91 12.82 -16.05
CA PRO A 61 -1.84 13.58 -16.70
C PRO A 61 -2.36 14.83 -17.45
N TYR A 62 -3.61 14.81 -17.93
CA TYR A 62 -4.19 15.91 -18.71
C TYR A 62 -5.02 16.90 -17.86
N ILE A 63 -5.22 16.64 -16.56
CA ILE A 63 -5.93 17.54 -15.65
C ILE A 63 -4.91 18.27 -14.76
N PHE A 64 -4.49 19.47 -15.18
CA PHE A 64 -3.47 20.30 -14.53
C PHE A 64 -2.15 19.59 -14.26
N GLY A 65 -1.89 18.49 -14.98
CA GLY A 65 -0.68 17.69 -14.88
C GLY A 65 0.40 18.03 -15.91
N ARG A 66 0.16 18.98 -16.80
CA ARG A 66 1.06 19.39 -17.90
C ARG A 66 1.36 18.25 -18.89
N GLY A 67 0.62 17.14 -18.86
CA GLY A 67 0.80 16.03 -19.78
C GLY A 67 0.55 16.40 -21.24
N GLY A 68 -0.33 17.39 -21.49
CA GLY A 68 -0.54 17.94 -22.83
C GLY A 68 0.74 18.59 -23.40
N GLU A 69 1.43 19.40 -22.62
CA GLU A 69 2.70 20.03 -23.01
C GLU A 69 3.78 18.96 -23.28
N GLU A 70 3.86 17.92 -22.44
CA GLU A 70 4.79 16.79 -22.64
C GLU A 70 4.46 16.04 -23.96
N ALA A 71 3.16 15.81 -24.23
CA ALA A 71 2.70 15.10 -25.43
C ALA A 71 2.96 15.91 -26.73
N GLU A 72 2.72 17.22 -26.71
CA GLU A 72 2.99 18.11 -27.87
C GLU A 72 4.47 18.06 -28.30
N GLU A 73 5.39 18.06 -27.34
CA GLU A 73 6.83 17.94 -27.61
C GLU A 73 7.22 16.56 -28.15
N LEU A 74 6.58 15.49 -27.67
CA LEU A 74 6.79 14.14 -28.21
C LEU A 74 6.31 14.03 -29.66
N VAL A 75 5.16 14.60 -29.99
CA VAL A 75 4.66 14.67 -31.37
C VAL A 75 5.65 15.43 -32.25
N ALA A 76 6.12 16.60 -31.80
CA ALA A 76 7.09 17.40 -32.55
C ALA A 76 8.42 16.65 -32.77
N ALA A 77 8.80 15.79 -31.82
CA ALA A 77 10.00 14.95 -31.92
C ALA A 77 9.80 13.65 -32.72
N GLY A 78 8.57 13.35 -33.18
CA GLY A 78 8.23 12.13 -33.90
C GLY A 78 8.25 10.86 -33.02
N ILE A 79 8.04 11.01 -31.71
CA ILE A 79 8.07 9.89 -30.75
C ILE A 79 6.63 9.41 -30.50
N PRO A 80 6.33 8.12 -30.71
CA PRO A 80 5.04 7.55 -30.39
C PRO A 80 4.82 7.51 -28.87
N PHE A 81 3.60 7.78 -28.44
CA PHE A 81 3.23 7.73 -27.02
C PHE A 81 1.79 7.27 -26.84
N GLU A 82 1.49 6.85 -25.62
CA GLU A 82 0.13 6.56 -25.13
C GLU A 82 -0.12 7.36 -23.86
N VAL A 83 -1.37 7.68 -23.58
CA VAL A 83 -1.79 8.32 -22.34
C VAL A 83 -2.70 7.38 -21.57
N VAL A 84 -2.28 7.02 -20.38
CA VAL A 84 -3.10 6.26 -19.44
C VAL A 84 -3.83 7.25 -18.54
N PRO A 85 -5.16 7.36 -18.60
CA PRO A 85 -5.93 8.24 -17.73
C PRO A 85 -5.78 7.86 -16.26
N GLY A 86 -5.86 8.84 -15.38
CA GLY A 86 -5.80 8.63 -13.94
C GLY A 86 -6.98 9.27 -13.21
N VAL A 87 -7.20 8.89 -11.96
CA VAL A 87 -8.20 9.55 -11.12
C VAL A 87 -7.59 10.85 -10.58
N THR A 88 -8.05 11.99 -11.08
CA THR A 88 -7.57 13.29 -10.61
C THR A 88 -7.93 13.50 -9.14
N SER A 89 -7.05 14.22 -8.41
CA SER A 89 -7.23 14.52 -6.99
C SER A 89 -8.55 15.23 -6.69
N ALA A 90 -9.10 16.02 -7.61
CA ALA A 90 -10.40 16.66 -7.46
C ALA A 90 -11.51 15.63 -7.25
N ILE A 91 -11.52 14.56 -8.02
CA ILE A 91 -12.52 13.49 -7.90
C ILE A 91 -12.25 12.65 -6.66
N ALA A 92 -11.02 12.11 -6.54
CA ALA A 92 -10.68 11.23 -5.44
C ALA A 92 -10.72 11.93 -4.07
N GLY A 93 -10.12 13.12 -3.96
CA GLY A 93 -10.08 13.87 -2.70
C GLY A 93 -11.48 14.29 -2.22
N ALA A 94 -12.35 14.76 -3.14
CA ALA A 94 -13.71 15.10 -2.78
C ALA A 94 -14.52 13.87 -2.35
N ALA A 95 -14.42 12.74 -3.06
CA ALA A 95 -15.10 11.49 -2.72
C ALA A 95 -14.69 10.97 -1.33
N TYR A 96 -13.41 10.98 -1.03
CA TYR A 96 -12.87 10.57 0.27
C TYR A 96 -13.18 11.57 1.39
N ALA A 97 -13.43 12.84 1.05
CA ALA A 97 -13.95 13.82 1.99
C ALA A 97 -15.48 13.70 2.20
N GLY A 98 -16.17 12.78 1.51
CA GLY A 98 -17.62 12.64 1.58
C GLY A 98 -18.37 13.76 0.85
N ILE A 99 -17.77 14.35 -0.19
CA ILE A 99 -18.33 15.46 -0.98
C ILE A 99 -18.55 14.99 -2.41
N PRO A 100 -19.77 14.62 -2.82
CA PRO A 100 -20.06 14.36 -4.23
C PRO A 100 -19.97 15.69 -5.01
N LEU A 101 -19.24 15.68 -6.13
CA LEU A 101 -19.03 16.90 -6.93
C LEU A 101 -20.28 17.31 -7.72
N THR A 102 -21.20 16.38 -7.96
CA THR A 102 -22.51 16.60 -8.60
C THR A 102 -23.60 15.96 -7.74
N HIS A 103 -24.78 16.54 -7.75
CA HIS A 103 -25.94 15.96 -7.07
C HIS A 103 -27.22 16.52 -7.66
N ARG A 104 -28.23 15.67 -7.90
CA ARG A 104 -29.48 16.04 -8.57
C ARG A 104 -30.12 17.30 -7.97
N ASP A 105 -30.14 17.40 -6.65
CA ASP A 105 -30.82 18.47 -5.93
C ASP A 105 -29.95 19.71 -5.67
N TYR A 106 -28.62 19.61 -5.84
CA TYR A 106 -27.69 20.68 -5.48
C TYR A 106 -26.99 21.33 -6.68
N THR A 107 -26.56 20.52 -7.66
CA THR A 107 -25.83 21.06 -8.81
C THR A 107 -25.74 20.08 -10.00
N SER A 108 -25.90 20.64 -11.20
CA SER A 108 -25.69 19.93 -12.47
C SER A 108 -24.42 20.40 -13.20
N THR A 109 -23.70 21.37 -12.62
CA THR A 109 -22.51 21.96 -13.24
C THR A 109 -21.30 21.81 -12.32
N LEU A 110 -20.16 21.48 -12.93
CA LEU A 110 -18.86 21.31 -12.25
C LEU A 110 -17.78 21.97 -13.08
N ALA A 111 -16.91 22.74 -12.41
CA ALA A 111 -15.69 23.26 -13.05
C ALA A 111 -14.46 22.92 -12.21
N PHE A 112 -13.39 22.49 -12.89
CA PHE A 112 -12.04 22.39 -12.36
C PHE A 112 -11.28 23.64 -12.75
N VAL A 113 -10.70 24.33 -11.78
CA VAL A 113 -10.06 25.63 -11.96
C VAL A 113 -8.66 25.58 -11.34
N THR A 114 -7.67 26.20 -12.00
CA THR A 114 -6.38 26.44 -11.36
C THR A 114 -6.49 27.65 -10.42
N GLY A 115 -6.09 27.50 -9.17
CA GLY A 115 -5.97 28.64 -8.23
C GLY A 115 -4.61 29.31 -8.29
N HIS A 116 -3.75 28.93 -9.25
CA HIS A 116 -2.43 29.51 -9.46
C HIS A 116 -2.18 29.66 -10.95
N GLU A 117 -2.44 30.86 -11.46
CA GLU A 117 -2.12 31.21 -12.85
C GLU A 117 -0.64 31.57 -12.96
N ASP A 118 -0.13 31.61 -14.20
CA ASP A 118 1.22 32.03 -14.48
C ASP A 118 1.41 33.50 -14.01
N PRO A 119 2.33 33.78 -13.08
CA PRO A 119 2.55 35.10 -12.53
C PRO A 119 3.07 36.12 -13.58
N THR A 120 3.48 35.65 -14.75
CA THR A 120 3.93 36.53 -15.85
C THR A 120 2.77 37.08 -16.68
N LYS A 121 1.56 36.53 -16.52
CA LYS A 121 0.37 37.05 -17.22
C LYS A 121 -0.05 38.40 -16.64
N THR A 122 -0.35 39.32 -17.51
CA THR A 122 -0.80 40.68 -17.15
C THR A 122 -2.29 40.74 -16.77
N SER A 123 -3.06 39.72 -17.14
CA SER A 123 -4.48 39.59 -16.79
C SER A 123 -4.83 38.14 -16.51
N SER A 124 -5.77 37.91 -15.58
CA SER A 124 -6.33 36.59 -15.33
C SER A 124 -7.09 36.08 -16.54
N SER A 125 -6.90 34.81 -16.88
CA SER A 125 -7.72 34.14 -17.90
C SER A 125 -8.99 33.51 -17.31
N ILE A 126 -9.23 33.68 -16.00
CA ILE A 126 -10.40 33.14 -15.31
C ILE A 126 -11.55 34.18 -15.40
N ASP A 127 -12.66 33.76 -15.99
CA ASP A 127 -13.90 34.53 -15.90
C ASP A 127 -14.59 34.32 -14.56
N TRP A 128 -14.21 35.11 -13.56
CA TRP A 128 -14.71 35.02 -12.21
C TRP A 128 -16.22 35.22 -12.11
N LYS A 129 -16.80 36.07 -13.00
CA LYS A 129 -18.25 36.28 -13.01
C LYS A 129 -19.00 35.06 -13.49
N ALA A 130 -18.55 34.43 -14.57
CA ALA A 130 -19.15 33.20 -15.05
C ALA A 130 -19.03 32.06 -14.01
N LEU A 131 -17.88 31.93 -13.33
CA LEU A 131 -17.71 30.96 -12.25
C LEU A 131 -18.65 31.23 -11.08
N ALA A 132 -18.76 32.49 -10.64
CA ALA A 132 -19.54 32.85 -9.47
C ALA A 132 -21.04 32.67 -9.66
N THR A 133 -21.55 32.87 -10.90
CA THR A 133 -22.99 32.91 -11.18
C THR A 133 -23.52 31.69 -11.97
N GLY A 134 -22.65 30.98 -12.72
CA GLY A 134 -23.09 29.93 -13.65
C GLY A 134 -22.73 28.51 -13.22
N ILE A 135 -21.84 28.33 -12.25
CA ILE A 135 -21.32 27.00 -11.89
C ILE A 135 -21.69 26.63 -10.46
N GLY A 136 -22.35 25.49 -10.30
CA GLY A 136 -22.85 25.04 -8.99
C GLY A 136 -21.81 24.39 -8.08
N THR A 137 -20.76 23.79 -8.65
CA THR A 137 -19.61 23.26 -7.91
C THR A 137 -18.30 23.69 -8.57
N LEU A 138 -17.42 24.32 -7.80
CA LEU A 138 -16.07 24.66 -8.24
C LEU A 138 -15.05 23.86 -7.45
N VAL A 139 -14.02 23.36 -8.13
CA VAL A 139 -12.88 22.71 -7.47
C VAL A 139 -11.59 23.40 -7.93
N PHE A 140 -10.92 24.08 -7.00
CA PHE A 140 -9.67 24.74 -7.29
C PHE A 140 -8.48 23.86 -6.92
N PHE A 141 -7.59 23.67 -7.87
CA PHE A 141 -6.27 23.10 -7.69
C PHE A 141 -5.26 24.19 -7.36
N MET A 142 -4.22 23.85 -6.58
CA MET A 142 -3.09 24.75 -6.29
C MET A 142 -3.49 26.11 -5.66
N GLY A 143 -4.74 26.24 -5.20
CA GLY A 143 -5.32 27.51 -4.77
C GLY A 143 -5.06 27.88 -3.31
N ILE A 144 -4.49 27.00 -2.47
CA ILE A 144 -4.44 27.24 -1.02
C ILE A 144 -3.69 28.52 -0.61
N LYS A 145 -2.64 28.90 -1.34
CA LYS A 145 -1.93 30.16 -1.10
C LYS A 145 -2.75 31.38 -1.51
N ASN A 146 -3.59 31.22 -2.51
CA ASN A 146 -4.44 32.26 -3.09
C ASN A 146 -5.88 32.19 -2.58
N LEU A 147 -6.14 31.39 -1.52
CA LEU A 147 -7.47 31.23 -0.95
C LEU A 147 -8.16 32.56 -0.60
N PRO A 148 -7.49 33.57 -0.01
CA PRO A 148 -8.09 34.89 0.22
C PRO A 148 -8.58 35.54 -1.06
N LEU A 149 -7.75 35.57 -2.09
CA LEU A 149 -8.09 36.15 -3.41
C LEU A 149 -9.26 35.39 -4.06
N ILE A 150 -9.24 34.06 -4.02
CA ILE A 150 -10.31 33.23 -4.59
C ILE A 150 -11.65 33.53 -3.91
N ALA A 151 -11.64 33.62 -2.58
CA ALA A 151 -12.86 33.94 -1.81
C ALA A 151 -13.35 35.36 -2.10
N GLU A 152 -12.47 36.33 -2.20
CA GLU A 152 -12.77 37.72 -2.56
C GLU A 152 -13.34 37.82 -3.98
N GLN A 153 -12.71 37.18 -4.96
CA GLN A 153 -13.16 37.23 -6.37
C GLN A 153 -14.54 36.58 -6.53
N LEU A 154 -14.79 35.43 -5.90
CA LEU A 154 -16.10 34.77 -6.00
C LEU A 154 -17.20 35.64 -5.34
N GLN A 155 -16.96 36.22 -4.17
CA GLN A 155 -17.91 37.09 -3.50
C GLN A 155 -18.13 38.40 -4.26
N GLY A 156 -17.05 39.04 -4.71
CA GLY A 156 -17.11 40.29 -5.48
C GLY A 156 -17.83 40.16 -6.83
N ASN A 157 -17.90 38.93 -7.37
CA ASN A 157 -18.61 38.62 -8.60
C ASN A 157 -20.00 38.00 -8.38
N GLY A 158 -20.52 38.06 -7.14
CA GLY A 158 -21.91 37.78 -6.84
C GLY A 158 -22.21 36.41 -6.22
N MET A 159 -21.19 35.61 -5.86
CA MET A 159 -21.44 34.39 -5.11
C MET A 159 -21.78 34.70 -3.66
N ASP A 160 -22.82 34.04 -3.12
CA ASP A 160 -23.28 34.24 -1.74
C ASP A 160 -22.12 33.98 -0.74
N PRO A 161 -21.78 34.92 0.16
CA PRO A 161 -20.80 34.70 1.22
C PRO A 161 -21.06 33.48 2.11
N LYS A 162 -22.31 33.02 2.18
CA LYS A 162 -22.69 31.82 2.90
C LYS A 162 -22.47 30.50 2.09
N THR A 163 -22.04 30.60 0.84
CA THR A 163 -21.76 29.40 0.03
C THR A 163 -20.74 28.52 0.74
N PRO A 164 -21.05 27.21 0.93
CA PRO A 164 -20.16 26.29 1.63
C PRO A 164 -18.87 26.04 0.86
N VAL A 165 -17.78 25.94 1.63
CA VAL A 165 -16.43 25.66 1.11
C VAL A 165 -15.79 24.56 1.95
N ALA A 166 -15.13 23.62 1.32
CA ALA A 166 -14.27 22.65 1.98
C ALA A 166 -12.85 22.69 1.43
N LEU A 167 -11.89 22.51 2.32
CA LEU A 167 -10.46 22.35 1.99
C LEU A 167 -10.09 20.92 2.30
N VAL A 168 -9.56 20.19 1.30
CA VAL A 168 -9.15 18.79 1.46
C VAL A 168 -7.64 18.67 1.21
N ARG A 169 -6.89 18.37 2.25
CA ARG A 169 -5.45 18.19 2.21
C ARG A 169 -5.10 16.70 2.31
N TRP A 170 -4.11 16.23 1.55
CA TRP A 170 -3.66 14.84 1.53
C TRP A 170 -4.81 13.84 1.34
N GLY A 171 -5.77 14.21 0.49
CA GLY A 171 -6.95 13.37 0.20
C GLY A 171 -6.57 11.93 -0.13
N THR A 172 -7.42 10.98 0.28
CA THR A 172 -7.26 9.52 0.11
C THR A 172 -6.18 8.85 0.97
N THR A 173 -5.43 9.61 1.74
CA THR A 173 -4.41 9.06 2.64
C THR A 173 -4.89 9.09 4.10
N THR A 174 -4.27 8.30 4.96
CA THR A 174 -4.53 8.31 6.40
C THR A 174 -4.18 9.64 7.08
N ARG A 175 -3.50 10.55 6.37
CA ARG A 175 -3.17 11.92 6.79
C ARG A 175 -4.16 12.95 6.24
N GLN A 176 -5.26 12.51 5.61
CA GLN A 176 -6.28 13.42 5.10
C GLN A 176 -6.76 14.35 6.22
N LYS A 177 -6.87 15.63 5.88
CA LYS A 177 -7.44 16.65 6.75
C LYS A 177 -8.41 17.47 5.95
N THR A 178 -9.66 17.45 6.37
CA THR A 178 -10.72 18.25 5.75
C THR A 178 -11.22 19.31 6.73
N VAL A 179 -11.33 20.55 6.26
CA VAL A 179 -11.92 21.67 6.99
C VAL A 179 -13.02 22.28 6.15
N SER A 180 -14.14 22.60 6.77
CA SER A 180 -15.29 23.20 6.11
C SER A 180 -15.66 24.55 6.74
N GLY A 181 -16.22 25.43 5.93
CA GLY A 181 -16.72 26.74 6.32
C GLY A 181 -17.57 27.33 5.21
N THR A 182 -17.70 28.65 5.18
CA THR A 182 -18.34 29.39 4.09
C THR A 182 -17.31 30.27 3.38
N LEU A 183 -17.65 30.83 2.24
CA LEU A 183 -16.77 31.79 1.55
C LEU A 183 -16.35 32.93 2.48
N ALA A 184 -17.22 33.40 3.37
CA ALA A 184 -16.89 34.44 4.33
C ALA A 184 -15.94 34.01 5.44
N THR A 185 -15.89 32.71 5.80
CA THR A 185 -15.16 32.24 6.98
C THR A 185 -13.97 31.34 6.64
N ILE A 186 -13.92 30.78 5.44
CA ILE A 186 -12.96 29.74 5.09
C ILE A 186 -11.50 30.15 5.22
N VAL A 187 -11.18 31.42 4.98
CA VAL A 187 -9.81 31.94 5.07
C VAL A 187 -9.30 31.85 6.51
N ASP A 188 -10.11 32.30 7.48
CA ASP A 188 -9.76 32.26 8.90
C ASP A 188 -9.78 30.81 9.42
N THR A 189 -10.77 30.03 9.00
CA THR A 189 -10.82 28.60 9.31
C THR A 189 -9.58 27.84 8.84
N ALA A 190 -9.12 28.12 7.61
CA ALA A 190 -7.90 27.55 7.05
C ALA A 190 -6.65 27.92 7.86
N ARG A 191 -6.56 29.19 8.28
CA ARG A 191 -5.44 29.71 9.09
C ARG A 191 -5.41 29.05 10.45
N GLN A 192 -6.55 29.01 11.16
CA GLN A 192 -6.68 28.38 12.49
C GLN A 192 -6.36 26.89 12.43
N ALA A 193 -6.81 26.20 11.38
CA ALA A 193 -6.54 24.78 11.19
C ALA A 193 -5.12 24.47 10.67
N GLY A 194 -4.30 25.47 10.37
CA GLY A 194 -2.96 25.30 9.82
C GLY A 194 -2.95 24.61 8.47
N MET A 195 -3.95 24.87 7.61
CA MET A 195 -4.05 24.28 6.28
C MET A 195 -2.90 24.77 5.37
N LYS A 196 -2.25 23.83 4.70
CA LYS A 196 -1.10 24.09 3.83
C LYS A 196 -1.24 23.30 2.51
N ALA A 197 -0.49 23.70 1.49
CA ALA A 197 -0.35 22.93 0.26
C ALA A 197 0.27 21.54 0.56
N PRO A 198 -0.04 20.53 -0.28
CA PRO A 198 -1.07 20.51 -1.31
C PRO A 198 -2.48 20.36 -0.72
N ALA A 199 -3.43 21.13 -1.24
CA ALA A 199 -4.83 20.98 -0.84
C ALA A 199 -5.75 21.41 -1.99
N LEU A 200 -6.93 20.81 -2.05
CA LEU A 200 -8.04 21.17 -2.92
C LEU A 200 -8.96 22.15 -2.20
N ILE A 201 -9.62 23.03 -2.97
CA ILE A 201 -10.68 23.89 -2.49
C ILE A 201 -11.97 23.49 -3.22
N VAL A 202 -12.98 23.02 -2.52
CA VAL A 202 -14.29 22.67 -3.10
C VAL A 202 -15.30 23.72 -2.65
N VAL A 203 -15.95 24.39 -3.60
CA VAL A 203 -16.93 25.45 -3.33
C VAL A 203 -18.27 25.03 -3.92
N GLY A 204 -19.34 25.10 -3.14
CA GLY A 204 -20.69 24.79 -3.59
C GLY A 204 -21.54 24.10 -2.54
N LYS A 205 -22.86 24.08 -2.77
CA LYS A 205 -23.83 23.51 -1.83
C LYS A 205 -23.63 22.03 -1.52
N VAL A 206 -22.97 21.29 -2.42
CA VAL A 206 -22.63 19.87 -2.24
C VAL A 206 -21.73 19.61 -1.03
N VAL A 207 -21.00 20.62 -0.57
CA VAL A 207 -20.15 20.51 0.63
C VAL A 207 -20.97 20.18 1.90
N HIS A 208 -22.23 20.60 2.01
CA HIS A 208 -23.10 20.23 3.10
C HIS A 208 -23.37 18.72 3.22
N LEU A 209 -23.24 18.00 2.10
CA LEU A 209 -23.46 16.56 2.13
C LEU A 209 -22.40 15.81 2.92
N ARG A 210 -21.22 16.42 3.11
CA ARG A 210 -20.15 15.84 3.91
C ARG A 210 -20.61 15.48 5.33
N ASP A 211 -21.44 16.28 5.97
CA ASP A 211 -21.91 16.03 7.35
C ASP A 211 -22.55 14.65 7.51
N ARG A 212 -23.08 14.09 6.43
CA ARG A 212 -23.74 12.78 6.39
C ARG A 212 -22.96 11.72 5.62
N LEU A 213 -22.08 12.12 4.70
CA LEU A 213 -21.41 11.21 3.77
C LEU A 213 -19.92 11.01 4.07
N GLN A 214 -19.38 11.63 5.11
CA GLN A 214 -17.99 11.39 5.52
C GLN A 214 -17.83 9.96 6.04
N TRP A 215 -17.21 9.13 5.24
CA TRP A 215 -17.04 7.71 5.53
C TRP A 215 -15.58 7.35 5.83
N PHE A 216 -14.63 8.12 5.29
CA PHE A 216 -13.20 7.77 5.34
C PHE A 216 -12.54 8.25 6.64
N GLU A 217 -12.77 9.50 7.02
CA GLU A 217 -12.20 10.10 8.23
C GLU A 217 -12.88 9.61 9.53
N THR A 218 -14.02 8.91 9.40
CA THR A 218 -14.74 8.30 10.53
C THR A 218 -14.39 6.85 10.80
N ARG A 219 -13.46 6.27 10.02
CA ARG A 219 -12.97 4.91 10.24
C ARG A 219 -12.32 4.78 11.63
N PRO A 220 -12.48 3.63 12.32
CA PRO A 220 -12.05 3.46 13.72
C PRO A 220 -10.56 3.76 13.98
N LEU A 221 -9.69 3.47 13.00
CA LEU A 221 -8.25 3.67 13.10
C LEU A 221 -7.74 4.80 12.20
N PHE A 222 -8.65 5.64 11.69
CA PHE A 222 -8.23 6.75 10.84
C PHE A 222 -7.24 7.69 11.56
N GLY A 223 -6.14 7.99 10.88
CA GLY A 223 -5.07 8.83 11.41
C GLY A 223 -4.15 8.14 12.42
N ARG A 224 -4.36 6.85 12.71
CA ARG A 224 -3.48 6.07 13.57
C ARG A 224 -2.38 5.40 12.75
N THR A 225 -1.16 5.41 13.29
CA THR A 225 -0.01 4.71 12.71
C THR A 225 0.27 3.45 13.51
N VAL A 226 0.23 2.31 12.83
CA VAL A 226 0.44 0.98 13.42
C VAL A 226 1.67 0.32 12.81
N ILE A 227 2.62 -0.08 13.64
CA ILE A 227 3.75 -0.90 13.23
C ILE A 227 3.33 -2.37 13.24
N VAL A 228 3.56 -3.06 12.12
CA VAL A 228 3.35 -4.50 11.99
C VAL A 228 4.71 -5.17 11.90
N THR A 229 5.08 -5.93 12.96
CA THR A 229 6.42 -6.52 13.08
C THR A 229 6.56 -7.90 12.43
N ARG A 230 5.47 -8.44 11.90
CA ARG A 230 5.44 -9.77 11.27
C ARG A 230 6.17 -9.77 9.93
N ALA A 231 6.77 -10.90 9.55
CA ALA A 231 7.41 -11.08 8.24
C ALA A 231 6.42 -10.76 7.10
N ARG A 232 6.87 -10.02 6.09
CA ARG A 232 6.04 -9.48 4.99
C ARG A 232 5.09 -10.50 4.35
N ALA A 233 5.57 -11.71 4.07
CA ALA A 233 4.75 -12.77 3.47
C ALA A 233 3.55 -13.23 4.34
N GLN A 234 3.51 -12.87 5.62
CA GLN A 234 2.47 -13.25 6.57
C GLN A 234 1.71 -12.05 7.15
N ALA A 235 2.15 -10.84 6.84
CA ALA A 235 1.57 -9.59 7.36
C ALA A 235 0.36 -9.11 6.55
N SER A 236 0.20 -9.57 5.29
CA SER A 236 -0.75 -9.04 4.32
C SER A 236 -2.18 -8.92 4.85
N ASP A 237 -2.74 -10.00 5.41
CA ASP A 237 -4.12 -10.00 5.92
C ASP A 237 -4.32 -9.03 7.08
N LEU A 238 -3.34 -8.93 8.00
CA LEU A 238 -3.42 -8.01 9.13
C LEU A 238 -3.28 -6.56 8.65
N VAL A 239 -2.33 -6.30 7.77
CA VAL A 239 -2.12 -4.97 7.17
C VAL A 239 -3.34 -4.53 6.38
N GLU A 240 -3.93 -5.42 5.58
CA GLU A 240 -5.15 -5.15 4.83
C GLU A 240 -6.31 -4.76 5.76
N ARG A 241 -6.61 -5.57 6.78
CA ARG A 241 -7.66 -5.28 7.77
C ARG A 241 -7.45 -3.99 8.53
N LEU A 242 -6.22 -3.72 8.98
CA LEU A 242 -5.90 -2.46 9.66
C LEU A 242 -6.06 -1.26 8.72
N THR A 243 -5.65 -1.40 7.47
CA THR A 243 -5.80 -0.36 6.42
C THR A 243 -7.27 -0.13 6.08
N GLU A 244 -8.08 -1.19 5.99
CA GLU A 244 -9.54 -1.07 5.83
C GLU A 244 -10.19 -0.31 6.99
N LEU A 245 -9.67 -0.44 8.20
CA LEU A 245 -10.10 0.32 9.37
C LEU A 245 -9.55 1.76 9.39
N GLY A 246 -8.71 2.14 8.44
CA GLY A 246 -8.17 3.49 8.27
C GLY A 246 -6.78 3.72 8.86
N ALA A 247 -6.08 2.67 9.33
CA ALA A 247 -4.73 2.81 9.86
C ALA A 247 -3.69 3.10 8.77
N ASN A 248 -2.64 3.83 9.16
CA ASN A 248 -1.38 3.90 8.43
C ASN A 248 -0.48 2.76 8.92
N CYS A 249 -0.36 1.70 8.13
CA CYS A 249 0.46 0.55 8.49
C CYS A 249 1.90 0.75 8.04
N LEU A 250 2.84 0.60 8.98
CA LEU A 250 4.27 0.54 8.74
C LEU A 250 4.71 -0.91 8.93
N GLU A 251 5.04 -1.58 7.82
CA GLU A 251 5.55 -2.95 7.86
C GLU A 251 7.02 -2.92 8.25
N TYR A 252 7.31 -3.46 9.43
CA TYR A 252 8.64 -3.56 9.97
C TYR A 252 8.93 -4.99 10.43
N PRO A 253 9.26 -5.90 9.50
CA PRO A 253 9.56 -7.28 9.86
C PRO A 253 10.80 -7.35 10.76
N THR A 254 10.62 -7.82 12.01
CA THR A 254 11.72 -7.99 12.95
C THR A 254 12.54 -9.24 12.66
N ILE A 255 11.99 -10.15 11.87
CA ILE A 255 12.67 -11.37 11.40
C ILE A 255 12.50 -11.51 9.89
N GLU A 256 13.50 -12.02 9.25
CA GLU A 256 13.49 -12.42 7.85
C GLU A 256 13.73 -13.92 7.75
N VAL A 257 12.85 -14.59 6.99
CA VAL A 257 13.02 -16.01 6.63
C VAL A 257 13.91 -16.08 5.41
N VAL A 258 15.00 -16.79 5.50
CA VAL A 258 15.95 -16.93 4.39
C VAL A 258 16.10 -18.40 3.97
N PRO A 259 16.47 -18.69 2.71
CA PRO A 259 16.78 -20.04 2.28
C PRO A 259 17.89 -20.65 3.15
N PRO A 260 17.89 -21.97 3.38
CA PRO A 260 18.98 -22.63 4.07
C PRO A 260 20.26 -22.57 3.21
N ALA A 261 21.42 -22.59 3.86
CA ALA A 261 22.71 -22.61 3.17
C ALA A 261 22.93 -23.89 2.35
N ASP A 262 22.29 -25.01 2.75
CA ASP A 262 22.36 -26.31 2.11
C ASP A 262 21.01 -27.00 2.19
N TYR A 263 20.63 -27.66 1.12
CA TYR A 263 19.41 -28.45 0.99
C TYR A 263 19.65 -29.96 1.10
N ALA A 264 20.88 -30.44 1.29
CA ALA A 264 21.23 -31.85 1.20
C ALA A 264 20.35 -32.76 2.07
N LEU A 265 20.14 -32.41 3.35
CA LEU A 265 19.32 -33.19 4.27
C LEU A 265 17.83 -33.21 3.82
N LEU A 266 17.32 -32.07 3.36
CA LEU A 266 15.94 -31.98 2.87
C LEU A 266 15.77 -32.77 1.56
N ASP A 267 16.75 -32.69 0.67
CA ASP A 267 16.76 -33.43 -0.59
C ASP A 267 16.76 -34.94 -0.35
N ASP A 268 17.59 -35.41 0.58
CA ASP A 268 17.64 -36.82 0.93
C ASP A 268 16.33 -37.31 1.56
N ALA A 269 15.74 -36.51 2.44
CA ALA A 269 14.42 -36.84 2.98
C ALA A 269 13.34 -36.89 1.89
N ILE A 270 13.33 -35.91 0.99
CA ILE A 270 12.37 -35.84 -0.13
C ILE A 270 12.58 -37.02 -1.12
N LYS A 271 13.81 -37.45 -1.37
CA LYS A 271 14.09 -38.63 -2.19
C LYS A 271 13.53 -39.91 -1.54
N ASN A 272 13.62 -40.00 -0.21
CA ASN A 272 13.25 -41.15 0.59
C ASN A 272 11.85 -41.02 1.25
N LEU A 273 10.93 -40.22 0.68
CA LEU A 273 9.58 -40.01 1.25
C LEU A 273 8.83 -41.29 1.53
N SER A 274 9.03 -42.35 0.75
CA SER A 274 8.41 -43.66 0.92
C SER A 274 8.75 -44.37 2.25
N THR A 275 9.75 -43.86 2.98
CA THR A 275 10.16 -44.44 4.28
C THR A 275 9.52 -43.74 5.48
N TYR A 276 8.75 -42.67 5.26
CA TYR A 276 8.09 -41.92 6.32
C TYR A 276 6.61 -42.28 6.44
N ASP A 277 6.13 -42.41 7.66
CA ASP A 277 4.72 -42.62 7.98
C ASP A 277 3.99 -41.29 8.18
N TRP A 278 4.71 -40.28 8.70
CA TRP A 278 4.17 -38.97 9.01
C TRP A 278 5.03 -37.82 8.49
N LEU A 279 4.34 -36.75 8.10
CA LEU A 279 4.92 -35.45 7.76
C LEU A 279 4.25 -34.39 8.63
N ILE A 280 5.03 -33.72 9.50
CA ILE A 280 4.50 -32.75 10.46
C ILE A 280 5.01 -31.36 10.13
N PHE A 281 4.09 -30.40 10.01
CA PHE A 281 4.40 -29.00 9.79
C PHE A 281 4.04 -28.13 10.99
N THR A 282 5.01 -27.42 11.53
CA THR A 282 4.85 -26.50 12.66
C THR A 282 4.75 -25.04 12.25
N SER A 283 4.73 -24.74 10.95
CA SER A 283 4.59 -23.39 10.43
C SER A 283 4.15 -23.36 8.96
N VAL A 284 3.55 -22.25 8.55
CA VAL A 284 3.22 -21.93 7.15
C VAL A 284 4.48 -21.93 6.27
N ASN A 285 5.61 -21.39 6.80
CA ASN A 285 6.88 -21.37 6.09
C ASN A 285 7.46 -22.77 5.87
N GLY A 286 7.33 -23.66 6.86
CA GLY A 286 7.75 -25.06 6.70
C GLY A 286 7.03 -25.77 5.56
N VAL A 287 5.71 -25.54 5.42
CA VAL A 287 4.95 -26.03 4.26
C VAL A 287 5.50 -25.41 2.97
N ALA A 288 5.67 -24.09 2.91
CA ALA A 288 6.10 -23.42 1.70
C ALA A 288 7.48 -23.93 1.21
N HIS A 289 8.48 -23.93 2.08
CA HIS A 289 9.85 -24.34 1.71
C HIS A 289 9.94 -25.84 1.38
N PHE A 290 9.19 -26.69 2.09
CA PHE A 290 9.15 -28.11 1.77
C PHE A 290 8.58 -28.36 0.37
N PHE A 291 7.44 -27.77 0.02
CA PHE A 291 6.80 -27.99 -1.28
C PHE A 291 7.58 -27.32 -2.41
N GLU A 292 8.14 -26.14 -2.20
CA GLU A 292 9.04 -25.49 -3.16
C GLU A 292 10.21 -26.43 -3.53
N ARG A 293 10.82 -27.07 -2.50
CA ARG A 293 11.92 -27.99 -2.73
C ARG A 293 11.47 -29.31 -3.35
N LEU A 294 10.32 -29.83 -2.95
CA LEU A 294 9.69 -31.02 -3.55
C LEU A 294 9.51 -30.84 -5.06
N PHE A 295 8.95 -29.68 -5.47
CA PHE A 295 8.73 -29.36 -6.88
C PHE A 295 10.03 -29.13 -7.63
N ALA A 296 11.01 -28.46 -7.02
CA ALA A 296 12.34 -28.27 -7.61
C ALA A 296 13.05 -29.60 -7.90
N LEU A 297 12.77 -30.65 -7.14
CA LEU A 297 13.27 -32.00 -7.37
C LEU A 297 12.43 -32.82 -8.36
N GLY A 298 11.48 -32.19 -9.07
CA GLY A 298 10.63 -32.81 -10.08
C GLY A 298 9.57 -33.75 -9.52
N LYS A 299 9.30 -33.70 -8.21
CA LYS A 299 8.22 -34.44 -7.55
C LYS A 299 7.00 -33.55 -7.37
N ASP A 300 5.85 -34.15 -7.07
CA ASP A 300 4.61 -33.45 -6.73
C ASP A 300 3.91 -34.12 -5.54
N VAL A 301 2.73 -33.63 -5.19
CA VAL A 301 1.94 -34.08 -4.03
C VAL A 301 1.63 -35.58 -4.04
N ARG A 302 1.63 -36.24 -5.21
CA ARG A 302 1.44 -37.69 -5.34
C ARG A 302 2.54 -38.48 -4.68
N ALA A 303 3.71 -37.90 -4.47
CA ALA A 303 4.80 -38.54 -3.73
C ALA A 303 4.47 -38.72 -2.25
N LEU A 304 3.44 -38.06 -1.74
CA LEU A 304 2.98 -38.11 -0.35
C LEU A 304 1.74 -38.99 -0.16
N HIS A 305 1.33 -39.79 -1.16
CA HIS A 305 0.05 -40.55 -1.15
C HIS A 305 -0.13 -41.50 0.03
N HIS A 306 0.95 -41.96 0.65
CA HIS A 306 0.96 -42.90 1.77
C HIS A 306 1.30 -42.21 3.10
N VAL A 307 1.76 -40.96 3.08
CA VAL A 307 2.22 -40.23 4.27
C VAL A 307 1.03 -39.55 4.94
N ARG A 308 0.81 -39.80 6.20
CA ARG A 308 -0.16 -39.04 7.02
C ARG A 308 0.43 -37.69 7.38
N THR A 309 -0.42 -36.69 7.55
CA THR A 309 0.03 -35.31 7.78
C THR A 309 -0.54 -34.76 9.09
N ALA A 310 0.32 -34.00 9.80
CA ALA A 310 -0.11 -33.26 10.99
C ALA A 310 0.39 -31.80 10.88
N VAL A 311 -0.39 -30.88 11.41
CA VAL A 311 -0.06 -29.45 11.41
C VAL A 311 -0.27 -28.83 12.78
N ILE A 312 0.45 -27.73 13.08
CA ILE A 312 0.34 -27.06 14.37
C ILE A 312 -0.98 -26.33 14.57
N GLY A 313 -1.66 -25.95 13.49
CA GLY A 313 -2.89 -25.15 13.58
C GLY A 313 -3.52 -24.81 12.23
N PRO A 314 -4.67 -24.08 12.24
CA PRO A 314 -5.49 -23.84 11.04
C PRO A 314 -4.78 -23.12 9.91
N ALA A 315 -3.94 -22.12 10.19
CA ALA A 315 -3.22 -21.41 9.14
C ALA A 315 -2.25 -22.33 8.39
N THR A 316 -1.59 -23.25 9.10
CA THR A 316 -0.71 -24.25 8.50
C THR A 316 -1.53 -25.31 7.74
N ALA A 317 -2.70 -25.70 8.27
CA ALA A 317 -3.63 -26.60 7.59
C ALA A 317 -4.14 -26.00 6.27
N GLU A 318 -4.52 -24.73 6.29
CA GLU A 318 -4.96 -24.02 5.09
C GLU A 318 -3.83 -23.91 4.06
N ARG A 319 -2.59 -23.63 4.49
CA ARG A 319 -1.44 -23.61 3.59
C ARG A 319 -1.18 -24.98 2.95
N LEU A 320 -1.34 -26.04 3.73
CA LEU A 320 -1.23 -27.42 3.23
C LEU A 320 -2.36 -27.76 2.24
N ARG A 321 -3.60 -27.30 2.53
CA ARG A 321 -4.75 -27.46 1.64
C ARG A 321 -4.53 -26.78 0.27
N GLN A 322 -3.89 -25.63 0.24
CA GLN A 322 -3.50 -24.94 -1.00
C GLN A 322 -2.51 -25.75 -1.84
N GLN A 323 -1.77 -26.68 -1.25
CA GLN A 323 -0.93 -27.64 -1.96
C GLN A 323 -1.71 -28.90 -2.42
N GLY A 324 -3.01 -28.97 -2.14
CA GLY A 324 -3.86 -30.10 -2.51
C GLY A 324 -3.96 -31.21 -1.46
N LEU A 325 -3.45 -31.02 -0.24
CA LEU A 325 -3.47 -32.00 0.84
C LEU A 325 -4.32 -31.53 2.01
N ARG A 326 -5.06 -32.44 2.64
CA ARG A 326 -5.73 -32.22 3.92
C ARG A 326 -4.88 -32.82 5.03
N SER A 327 -4.76 -32.10 6.15
CA SER A 327 -4.08 -32.64 7.32
C SER A 327 -4.97 -33.63 8.06
N ASP A 328 -4.39 -34.75 8.49
CA ASP A 328 -5.07 -35.77 9.31
C ASP A 328 -5.22 -35.31 10.76
N ILE A 329 -4.24 -34.53 11.26
CA ILE A 329 -4.27 -33.98 12.61
C ILE A 329 -4.13 -32.44 12.55
N VAL A 330 -5.12 -31.76 13.16
CA VAL A 330 -5.11 -30.32 13.41
C VAL A 330 -5.52 -30.13 14.87
N PRO A 331 -4.61 -29.81 15.81
CA PRO A 331 -4.94 -29.68 17.22
C PRO A 331 -5.82 -28.44 17.51
N ALA A 332 -6.53 -28.48 18.63
CA ALA A 332 -7.44 -27.43 19.04
C ALA A 332 -6.73 -26.11 19.45
N SER A 333 -5.49 -26.19 19.93
CA SER A 333 -4.67 -25.02 20.22
C SER A 333 -3.33 -25.09 19.51
N TYR A 334 -2.77 -23.91 19.15
CA TYR A 334 -1.65 -23.75 18.22
C TYR A 334 -0.29 -23.82 18.94
N ARG A 335 -0.06 -24.89 19.68
CA ARG A 335 1.17 -25.13 20.45
C ARG A 335 1.76 -26.50 20.13
N ALA A 336 3.06 -26.63 20.29
CA ALA A 336 3.76 -27.88 20.12
C ALA A 336 3.20 -28.96 21.05
N GLU A 337 2.87 -28.58 22.29
CA GLU A 337 2.27 -29.43 23.30
C GLU A 337 0.94 -30.04 22.83
N SER A 338 0.09 -29.28 22.17
CA SER A 338 -1.19 -29.75 21.66
C SER A 338 -1.06 -30.69 20.46
N VAL A 339 0.01 -30.57 19.68
CA VAL A 339 0.37 -31.56 18.66
C VAL A 339 0.73 -32.89 19.35
N VAL A 340 1.56 -32.84 20.41
CA VAL A 340 1.94 -34.01 21.20
C VAL A 340 0.70 -34.68 21.81
N GLU A 341 -0.22 -33.92 22.42
CA GLU A 341 -1.48 -34.42 22.97
C GLU A 341 -2.33 -35.15 21.90
N ALA A 342 -2.41 -34.57 20.68
CA ALA A 342 -3.14 -35.19 19.59
C ALA A 342 -2.51 -36.53 19.14
N PHE A 343 -1.18 -36.62 19.20
CA PHE A 343 -0.45 -37.85 18.91
C PHE A 343 -0.56 -38.90 20.01
N ALA A 344 -0.98 -38.55 21.22
CA ALA A 344 -1.16 -39.52 22.31
C ALA A 344 -2.23 -40.61 21.98
N ALA A 345 -3.15 -40.30 21.06
CA ALA A 345 -4.17 -41.28 20.58
C ALA A 345 -3.69 -42.08 19.35
N GLU A 346 -2.51 -41.81 18.81
CA GLU A 346 -2.00 -42.44 17.61
C GLU A 346 -0.91 -43.48 17.94
N PRO A 347 -0.85 -44.59 17.22
CA PRO A 347 0.18 -45.61 17.41
C PRO A 347 1.48 -45.15 16.70
N VAL A 348 2.28 -44.33 17.35
CA VAL A 348 3.52 -43.74 16.73
C VAL A 348 4.79 -44.55 17.05
N ALA A 349 4.73 -45.49 17.97
CA ALA A 349 5.89 -46.33 18.30
C ALA A 349 6.38 -47.11 17.06
N GLY A 350 7.66 -46.98 16.73
CA GLY A 350 8.28 -47.59 15.55
C GLY A 350 8.00 -46.89 14.23
N GLN A 351 7.17 -45.81 14.23
CA GLN A 351 6.92 -45.03 13.02
C GLN A 351 8.02 -43.99 12.77
N ARG A 352 8.20 -43.66 11.51
CA ARG A 352 9.18 -42.66 11.07
C ARG A 352 8.51 -41.34 10.68
N ILE A 353 8.92 -40.27 11.29
CA ILE A 353 8.31 -38.95 11.19
C ILE A 353 9.28 -37.97 10.54
N LEU A 354 8.87 -37.29 9.47
CA LEU A 354 9.59 -36.17 8.90
C LEU A 354 9.03 -34.87 9.48
N LEU A 355 9.92 -34.04 10.05
CA LEU A 355 9.59 -32.78 10.69
C LEU A 355 10.38 -31.62 10.05
N PRO A 356 9.93 -31.07 8.90
CA PRO A 356 10.54 -29.89 8.31
C PRO A 356 10.11 -28.63 9.06
N ARG A 357 11.08 -27.87 9.61
CA ARG A 357 10.83 -26.76 10.52
C ARG A 357 11.91 -25.68 10.45
N ALA A 358 11.74 -24.57 11.21
CA ALA A 358 12.76 -23.55 11.37
C ALA A 358 13.99 -24.11 12.11
N ALA A 359 15.19 -23.61 11.78
CA ALA A 359 16.43 -24.03 12.43
C ALA A 359 16.43 -23.76 13.95
N GLU A 360 15.80 -22.67 14.39
CA GLU A 360 15.74 -22.22 15.78
C GLU A 360 14.51 -22.69 16.56
N ALA A 361 13.80 -23.71 16.06
CA ALA A 361 12.56 -24.15 16.68
C ALA A 361 12.82 -24.91 18.00
N ARG A 362 11.85 -24.81 18.97
CA ARG A 362 11.96 -25.46 20.29
C ARG A 362 11.92 -26.99 20.19
N PRO A 363 12.75 -27.72 20.94
CA PRO A 363 12.89 -29.17 20.79
C PRO A 363 11.74 -30.00 21.35
N ILE A 364 10.76 -29.41 22.03
CA ILE A 364 9.71 -30.14 22.77
C ILE A 364 8.95 -31.15 21.92
N LEU A 365 8.57 -30.80 20.69
CA LEU A 365 7.79 -31.70 19.83
C LEU A 365 8.60 -32.92 19.37
N PRO A 366 9.78 -32.80 18.80
CA PRO A 366 10.55 -33.98 18.40
C PRO A 366 10.98 -34.86 19.61
N ASP A 367 11.30 -34.27 20.76
CA ASP A 367 11.70 -35.00 21.94
C ASP A 367 10.55 -35.85 22.51
N GLU A 368 9.34 -35.28 22.56
CA GLU A 368 8.15 -36.03 23.02
C GLU A 368 7.78 -37.13 22.05
N LEU A 369 7.81 -36.91 20.76
CA LEU A 369 7.54 -37.96 19.76
C LEU A 369 8.56 -39.10 19.84
N ARG A 370 9.86 -38.78 20.04
CA ARG A 370 10.90 -39.80 20.30
C ARG A 370 10.64 -40.58 21.58
N ARG A 371 10.20 -39.88 22.64
CA ARG A 371 9.81 -40.56 23.91
C ARG A 371 8.60 -41.50 23.75
N MET A 372 7.69 -41.20 22.82
CA MET A 372 6.59 -42.07 22.44
C MET A 372 7.02 -43.24 21.55
N GLY A 373 8.30 -43.38 21.22
CA GLY A 373 8.89 -44.47 20.45
C GLY A 373 8.98 -44.23 18.94
N ALA A 374 8.75 -43.02 18.46
CA ALA A 374 8.92 -42.67 17.05
C ALA A 374 10.38 -42.39 16.69
N THR A 375 10.77 -42.61 15.42
CA THR A 375 11.99 -42.12 14.84
C THR A 375 11.69 -40.77 14.17
N VAL A 376 12.30 -39.68 14.63
CA VAL A 376 12.01 -38.33 14.13
C VAL A 376 13.22 -37.77 13.42
N ASP A 377 13.06 -37.54 12.10
CA ASP A 377 14.01 -36.83 11.27
C ASP A 377 13.61 -35.33 11.25
N GLU A 378 14.31 -34.57 12.07
CA GLU A 378 14.14 -33.13 12.21
C GLU A 378 15.03 -32.41 11.19
N ILE A 379 14.43 -31.66 10.25
CA ILE A 379 15.17 -31.01 9.18
C ILE A 379 14.89 -29.50 9.19
N ALA A 380 15.96 -28.73 9.34
CA ALA A 380 15.90 -27.28 9.19
C ALA A 380 15.66 -26.92 7.73
N THR A 381 14.47 -26.43 7.41
CA THR A 381 14.10 -26.03 6.05
C THR A 381 14.34 -24.54 5.78
N TYR A 382 14.48 -23.74 6.82
CA TYR A 382 14.82 -22.32 6.74
C TYR A 382 15.38 -21.82 8.08
N PRO A 383 16.42 -21.00 8.09
CA PRO A 383 16.81 -20.19 9.23
C PRO A 383 16.04 -18.86 9.23
N THR A 384 16.00 -18.22 10.41
CA THR A 384 15.55 -16.84 10.55
C THR A 384 16.73 -15.94 10.90
N ARG A 385 16.72 -14.72 10.41
CA ARG A 385 17.69 -13.70 10.81
C ARG A 385 16.97 -12.42 11.25
N PRO A 386 17.58 -11.57 12.09
CA PRO A 386 17.02 -10.27 12.42
C PRO A 386 16.80 -9.45 11.15
N GLY A 387 15.58 -8.90 11.00
CA GLY A 387 15.28 -7.91 9.98
C GLY A 387 15.90 -6.56 10.35
N THR A 388 16.68 -5.97 9.47
CA THR A 388 17.37 -4.69 9.71
C THR A 388 16.91 -3.55 8.83
N ASP A 389 16.07 -3.84 7.83
CA ASP A 389 15.59 -2.87 6.87
C ASP A 389 14.70 -1.81 7.54
N GLY A 390 15.05 -0.53 7.40
CA GLY A 390 14.27 0.59 7.93
C GLY A 390 14.46 0.88 9.44
N ALA A 391 15.37 0.21 10.14
CA ALA A 391 15.56 0.38 11.59
C ALA A 391 15.78 1.84 12.03
N ARG A 392 16.52 2.63 11.24
CA ARG A 392 16.77 4.05 11.54
C ARG A 392 15.53 4.91 11.44
N ASP A 393 14.70 4.67 10.42
CA ASP A 393 13.45 5.42 10.21
C ASP A 393 12.44 5.07 11.30
N LEU A 394 12.39 3.79 11.73
CA LEU A 394 11.53 3.33 12.81
C LEU A 394 11.87 4.00 14.14
N VAL A 395 13.15 4.05 14.52
CA VAL A 395 13.59 4.71 15.76
C VAL A 395 13.18 6.18 15.74
N ALA A 396 13.42 6.87 14.62
CA ALA A 396 13.04 8.26 14.46
C ALA A 396 11.51 8.46 14.54
N ASP A 397 10.70 7.54 14.02
CA ASP A 397 9.24 7.63 14.11
C ASP A 397 8.74 7.37 15.53
N LEU A 398 9.35 6.44 16.27
CA LEU A 398 9.04 6.19 17.68
C LEU A 398 9.43 7.37 18.56
N GLU A 399 10.65 7.90 18.43
CA GLU A 399 11.14 9.05 19.20
C GLU A 399 10.34 10.32 18.95
N ASN A 400 9.86 10.52 17.72
CA ASN A 400 9.02 11.66 17.37
C ASN A 400 7.53 11.47 17.69
N GLY A 401 7.13 10.38 18.34
CA GLY A 401 5.74 10.09 18.71
C GLY A 401 4.81 9.93 17.51
N ARG A 402 5.32 9.45 16.37
CA ARG A 402 4.54 9.24 15.14
C ARG A 402 3.86 7.88 15.07
N VAL A 403 4.06 7.05 16.07
CA VAL A 403 3.54 5.68 16.16
C VAL A 403 2.53 5.60 17.29
N ASP A 404 1.33 5.13 17.00
CA ASP A 404 0.27 4.95 17.99
C ASP A 404 0.24 3.53 18.58
N MET A 405 0.65 2.51 17.79
CA MET A 405 0.55 1.10 18.18
C MET A 405 1.66 0.27 17.53
N VAL A 406 2.11 -0.75 18.22
CA VAL A 406 3.01 -1.79 17.70
C VAL A 406 2.34 -3.15 17.90
N THR A 407 2.28 -3.98 16.85
CA THR A 407 1.78 -5.35 16.95
C THR A 407 2.93 -6.34 17.02
N PHE A 408 2.84 -7.29 17.95
CA PHE A 408 3.76 -8.43 18.06
C PHE A 408 2.99 -9.71 17.80
N THR A 409 3.52 -10.57 16.96
CA THR A 409 2.86 -11.83 16.57
C THR A 409 3.87 -12.97 16.51
#